data_efbb4c034f900b04136890f81c89dbfe
#
_entry.id   efbb4c034f900b04136890f81c89dbfe
#
_cell.length_a   1.000
_cell.length_b   1.000
_cell.length_c   1.000
_cell.angle_alpha   90.00
_cell.angle_beta   90.00
_cell.angle_gamma   90.00
#
_symmetry.space_group_name_H-M   'P 1'
#
loop_
_entity.id
_entity.type
_entity.pdbx_description
1 polymer ?
#
loop_
_entity_poly.entity_id
_entity_poly.type
_entity_poly.pdbx_seq_one_letter_code
_entity_poly.pdbx_strand_id
1 'polypeptide(L)'
;MSTKTIINTKNAPAPIGPYNQAVKVNNMLFVSGQIAINPADSSLNTSNIADETHQVMKNLEAILKEAGMGFENIVKTSIFLSDMNNFGKVNEVYGSYFTSNFPARETVEVSRLPKDVNVEISVVASV
;
A
#
# COMPACT_ATOMS: atom_id res chain seq x y z
N MET A 1 -20.18 -4.79 20.21
CA MET A 1 -18.75 -4.47 20.44
C MET A 1 -17.94 -4.88 19.22
N SER A 2 -17.09 -3.99 18.74
CA SER A 2 -16.24 -4.29 17.59
C SER A 2 -15.08 -5.17 18.00
N THR A 3 -14.75 -6.15 17.16
CA THR A 3 -13.62 -7.03 17.37
C THR A 3 -12.56 -6.70 16.32
N LYS A 4 -11.36 -6.43 16.80
CA LYS A 4 -10.22 -6.18 15.92
C LYS A 4 -9.63 -7.52 15.46
N THR A 5 -9.57 -7.72 14.15
CA THR A 5 -8.98 -8.91 13.54
C THR A 5 -7.67 -8.52 12.85
N ILE A 6 -6.61 -9.24 13.19
CA ILE A 6 -5.29 -9.00 12.58
C ILE A 6 -5.20 -9.74 11.25
N ILE A 7 -4.75 -9.03 10.22
CA ILE A 7 -4.52 -9.59 8.89
C ILE A 7 -3.02 -9.57 8.60
N ASN A 8 -2.46 -10.73 8.33
CA ASN A 8 -1.07 -10.88 7.94
C ASN A 8 -0.96 -11.95 6.86
N THR A 9 -0.09 -11.74 5.90
CA THR A 9 0.16 -12.70 4.81
C THR A 9 1.66 -12.77 4.53
N LYS A 10 2.13 -13.93 4.10
CA LYS A 10 3.52 -14.13 3.67
C LYS A 10 3.77 -13.54 2.28
N ASN A 11 2.71 -13.17 1.57
CA ASN A 11 2.80 -12.62 0.21
C ASN A 11 3.00 -11.10 0.20
N ALA A 12 3.16 -10.51 1.37
CA ALA A 12 3.54 -9.10 1.54
C ALA A 12 4.66 -9.04 2.58
N PRO A 13 5.41 -7.93 2.63
CA PRO A 13 6.54 -7.81 3.56
C PRO A 13 6.10 -7.96 5.02
N ALA A 14 6.85 -8.74 5.79
CA ALA A 14 6.61 -8.87 7.22
C ALA A 14 6.79 -7.50 7.90
N PRO A 15 6.02 -7.20 8.96
CA PRO A 15 6.21 -5.96 9.70
C PRO A 15 7.63 -5.85 10.25
N ILE A 16 8.20 -4.66 10.13
CA ILE A 16 9.56 -4.38 10.61
C ILE A 16 9.55 -3.59 11.92
N GLY A 17 8.41 -3.60 12.62
CA GLY A 17 8.24 -2.89 13.88
C GLY A 17 6.98 -3.35 14.59
N PRO A 18 6.55 -2.62 15.64
CA PRO A 18 5.40 -3.01 16.44
C PRO A 18 4.06 -2.65 15.77
N TYR A 19 3.78 -3.24 14.61
CA TYR A 19 2.53 -3.05 13.88
C TYR A 19 2.19 -4.30 13.07
N ASN A 20 0.97 -4.38 12.59
CA ASN A 20 0.51 -5.45 11.71
C ASN A 20 0.37 -4.94 10.29
N GLN A 21 0.34 -5.83 9.31
CA GLN A 21 0.13 -5.45 7.92
C GLN A 21 -1.23 -4.78 7.75
N ALA A 22 -2.26 -5.31 8.39
CA ALA A 22 -3.60 -4.70 8.35
C ALA A 22 -4.43 -5.13 9.55
N VAL A 23 -5.44 -4.33 9.83
CA VAL A 23 -6.41 -4.58 10.91
C VAL A 23 -7.81 -4.42 10.34
N LYS A 24 -8.66 -5.40 10.58
CA LYS A 24 -10.07 -5.36 10.17
C LYS A 24 -10.94 -5.10 11.39
N VAL A 25 -11.83 -4.12 11.27
CA VAL A 25 -12.83 -3.79 12.30
C VAL A 25 -14.17 -3.65 11.59
N ASN A 26 -15.16 -4.46 11.96
CA ASN A 26 -16.43 -4.53 11.26
C ASN A 26 -16.19 -4.80 9.77
N ASN A 27 -16.69 -3.93 8.88
CA ASN A 27 -16.50 -4.07 7.45
C ASN A 27 -15.30 -3.28 6.92
N MET A 28 -14.54 -2.65 7.80
CA MET A 28 -13.42 -1.77 7.42
C MET A 28 -12.09 -2.47 7.58
N LEU A 29 -11.19 -2.24 6.63
CA LEU A 29 -9.81 -2.72 6.68
C LEU A 29 -8.86 -1.52 6.64
N PHE A 30 -7.95 -1.48 7.60
CA PHE A 30 -6.92 -0.44 7.69
C PHE A 30 -5.59 -1.10 7.37
N VAL A 31 -4.97 -0.69 6.26
CA VAL A 31 -3.72 -1.30 5.77
C VAL A 31 -2.56 -0.37 6.05
N SER A 32 -1.53 -0.90 6.69
CA SER A 32 -0.30 -0.15 6.98
C SER A 32 0.39 0.30 5.70
N GLY A 33 1.13 1.39 5.77
CA GLY A 33 1.90 1.89 4.64
C GLY A 33 2.83 0.82 4.08
N GLN A 34 2.76 0.61 2.76
CA GLN A 34 3.60 -0.36 2.08
C GLN A 34 4.69 0.35 1.30
N ILE A 35 5.91 -0.16 1.40
CA ILE A 35 7.05 0.26 0.60
C ILE A 35 7.47 -0.90 -0.28
N ALA A 36 8.36 -0.65 -1.23
CA ALA A 36 8.69 -1.63 -2.28
C ALA A 36 9.67 -2.71 -1.82
N ILE A 37 9.33 -3.42 -0.74
CA ILE A 37 10.07 -4.60 -0.31
C ILE A 37 9.48 -5.81 -1.04
N ASN A 38 10.35 -6.61 -1.67
CA ASN A 38 9.95 -7.88 -2.26
C ASN A 38 9.77 -8.90 -1.13
N PRO A 39 8.57 -9.46 -0.92
CA PRO A 39 8.36 -10.39 0.20
C PRO A 39 9.10 -11.71 0.05
N ALA A 40 9.53 -12.08 -1.16
CA ALA A 40 10.22 -13.34 -1.39
C ALA A 40 11.63 -13.38 -0.78
N ASP A 41 12.34 -12.24 -0.82
CA ASP A 41 13.74 -12.17 -0.37
C ASP A 41 14.07 -10.94 0.47
N SER A 42 13.06 -10.12 0.77
CA SER A 42 13.19 -8.89 1.56
C SER A 42 14.06 -7.81 0.90
N SER A 43 14.34 -7.94 -0.40
CA SER A 43 15.10 -6.92 -1.12
C SER A 43 14.21 -5.73 -1.47
N LEU A 44 14.83 -4.57 -1.67
CA LEU A 44 14.13 -3.37 -2.12
C LEU A 44 14.08 -3.36 -3.65
N ASN A 45 12.91 -3.07 -4.22
CA ASN A 45 12.71 -2.95 -5.65
C ASN A 45 12.59 -1.47 -6.00
N THR A 46 13.71 -0.77 -5.99
CA THR A 46 13.75 0.68 -6.14
C THR A 46 14.62 1.13 -7.32
N SER A 47 14.82 0.26 -8.32
CA SER A 47 15.67 0.57 -9.48
C SER A 47 15.10 1.71 -10.34
N ASN A 48 13.78 1.83 -10.40
CA ASN A 48 13.10 2.96 -11.03
C ASN A 48 11.73 3.14 -10.36
N ILE A 49 11.16 4.32 -10.52
CA ILE A 49 9.92 4.66 -9.79
C ILE A 49 8.72 3.83 -10.25
N ALA A 50 8.67 3.43 -11.51
CA ALA A 50 7.57 2.61 -12.01
C ALA A 50 7.57 1.22 -11.34
N ASP A 51 8.71 0.53 -11.34
CA ASP A 51 8.85 -0.78 -10.73
C ASP A 51 8.64 -0.71 -9.22
N GLU A 52 9.14 0.34 -8.59
CA GLU A 52 8.94 0.58 -7.16
C GLU A 52 7.45 0.69 -6.83
N THR A 53 6.72 1.49 -7.60
CA THR A 53 5.28 1.67 -7.39
C THR A 53 4.51 0.38 -7.65
N HIS A 54 4.88 -0.39 -8.68
CA HIS A 54 4.27 -1.69 -8.94
C HIS A 54 4.46 -2.64 -7.76
N GLN A 55 5.66 -2.68 -7.18
CA GLN A 55 5.90 -3.55 -6.02
C GLN A 55 5.04 -3.15 -4.82
N VAL A 56 4.89 -1.85 -4.59
CA VAL A 56 4.02 -1.35 -3.52
C VAL A 56 2.58 -1.82 -3.75
N MET A 57 2.08 -1.65 -4.98
CA MET A 57 0.71 -2.05 -5.32
C MET A 57 0.50 -3.56 -5.19
N LYS A 58 1.47 -4.38 -5.57
CA LYS A 58 1.40 -5.82 -5.40
C LYS A 58 1.35 -6.21 -3.92
N ASN A 59 2.11 -5.52 -3.08
CA ASN A 59 2.10 -5.77 -1.64
C ASN A 59 0.72 -5.44 -1.06
N LEU A 60 0.13 -4.33 -1.47
CA LEU A 60 -1.23 -3.96 -1.06
C LEU A 60 -2.25 -5.00 -1.53
N GLU A 61 -2.13 -5.46 -2.78
CA GLU A 61 -3.03 -6.47 -3.33
C GLU A 61 -3.02 -7.74 -2.51
N ALA A 62 -1.84 -8.21 -2.11
CA ALA A 62 -1.69 -9.43 -1.32
C ALA A 62 -2.38 -9.30 0.04
N ILE A 63 -2.25 -8.13 0.69
CA ILE A 63 -2.87 -7.88 1.99
C ILE A 63 -4.39 -7.80 1.86
N LEU A 64 -4.87 -7.09 0.84
CA LEU A 64 -6.31 -6.99 0.56
C LEU A 64 -6.90 -8.39 0.33
N LYS A 65 -6.21 -9.19 -0.48
CA LYS A 65 -6.66 -10.56 -0.81
C LYS A 65 -6.75 -11.42 0.44
N GLU A 66 -5.80 -11.30 1.35
CA GLU A 66 -5.83 -12.04 2.62
C GLU A 66 -7.07 -11.70 3.43
N ALA A 67 -7.57 -10.47 3.31
CA ALA A 67 -8.79 -10.03 3.98
C ALA A 67 -10.06 -10.30 3.16
N GLY A 68 -9.94 -10.99 2.03
CA GLY A 68 -11.08 -11.26 1.15
C GLY A 68 -11.54 -10.06 0.34
N MET A 69 -10.64 -9.12 0.08
CA MET A 69 -10.93 -7.87 -0.63
C MET A 69 -10.04 -7.70 -1.86
N GLY A 70 -10.31 -6.68 -2.66
CA GLY A 70 -9.50 -6.29 -3.80
C GLY A 70 -9.43 -4.77 -3.92
N PHE A 71 -8.83 -4.28 -4.99
CA PHE A 71 -8.69 -2.83 -5.21
C PHE A 71 -10.04 -2.12 -5.28
N GLU A 72 -11.09 -2.80 -5.75
CA GLU A 72 -12.44 -2.25 -5.81
C GLU A 72 -13.03 -1.93 -4.42
N ASN A 73 -12.45 -2.50 -3.38
CA ASN A 73 -12.90 -2.24 -2.01
C ASN A 73 -12.21 -1.04 -1.36
N ILE A 74 -11.17 -0.48 -1.98
CA ILE A 74 -10.45 0.67 -1.42
C ILE A 74 -11.34 1.90 -1.47
N VAL A 75 -11.49 2.56 -0.32
CA VAL A 75 -12.28 3.80 -0.22
C VAL A 75 -11.38 5.02 -0.03
N LYS A 76 -10.17 4.85 0.50
CA LYS A 76 -9.23 5.95 0.73
C LYS A 76 -7.81 5.48 0.53
N THR A 77 -7.02 6.26 -0.18
CA THR A 77 -5.59 6.03 -0.39
C THR A 77 -4.80 7.23 0.09
N SER A 78 -3.66 6.98 0.73
CA SER A 78 -2.68 8.02 1.07
C SER A 78 -1.36 7.65 0.42
N ILE A 79 -0.83 8.55 -0.41
CA ILE A 79 0.45 8.36 -1.10
C ILE A 79 1.46 9.35 -0.55
N PHE A 80 2.62 8.84 -0.12
CA PHE A 80 3.72 9.64 0.40
C PHE A 80 4.90 9.50 -0.54
N LEU A 81 5.44 10.62 -1.01
CA LEU A 81 6.57 10.66 -1.96
C LEU A 81 7.75 11.39 -1.32
N SER A 82 8.97 10.91 -1.59
CA SER A 82 10.17 11.62 -1.19
C SER A 82 10.49 12.76 -2.16
N ASP A 83 9.90 12.73 -3.37
CA ASP A 83 10.11 13.74 -4.40
C ASP A 83 8.83 13.87 -5.23
N MET A 84 8.18 15.02 -5.18
CA MET A 84 6.94 15.26 -5.91
C MET A 84 7.13 15.22 -7.43
N ASN A 85 8.36 15.31 -7.92
CA ASN A 85 8.65 15.16 -9.35
C ASN A 85 8.27 13.74 -9.84
N ASN A 86 8.16 12.77 -8.96
CA ASN A 86 7.73 11.42 -9.29
C ASN A 86 6.21 11.25 -9.37
N PHE A 87 5.46 12.32 -9.07
CA PHE A 87 3.98 12.27 -9.01
C PHE A 87 3.36 11.68 -10.28
N GLY A 88 3.79 12.15 -11.45
CA GLY A 88 3.22 11.73 -12.74
C GLY A 88 3.37 10.23 -12.98
N LYS A 89 4.57 9.70 -12.75
CA LYS A 89 4.83 8.26 -12.97
C LYS A 89 4.12 7.40 -11.94
N VAL A 90 4.14 7.80 -10.66
CA VAL A 90 3.43 7.09 -9.60
C VAL A 90 1.93 7.07 -9.91
N ASN A 91 1.38 8.20 -10.34
CA ASN A 91 -0.02 8.34 -10.69
C ASN A 91 -0.42 7.39 -11.83
N GLU A 92 0.42 7.29 -12.86
CA GLU A 92 0.21 6.40 -14.00
C GLU A 92 0.15 4.94 -13.57
N VAL A 93 1.12 4.49 -12.78
CA VAL A 93 1.18 3.10 -12.31
C VAL A 93 0.02 2.80 -11.36
N TYR A 94 -0.19 3.68 -10.38
CA TYR A 94 -1.29 3.54 -9.43
C TYR A 94 -2.64 3.41 -10.16
N GLY A 95 -2.90 4.32 -11.10
CA GLY A 95 -4.16 4.34 -11.84
C GLY A 95 -4.41 3.07 -12.65
N SER A 96 -3.35 2.38 -13.07
CA SER A 96 -3.49 1.15 -13.87
C SER A 96 -4.12 -0.02 -13.09
N TYR A 97 -4.20 0.08 -11.76
CA TYR A 97 -4.80 -0.95 -10.92
C TYR A 97 -6.31 -0.73 -10.70
N PHE A 98 -6.86 0.35 -11.23
CA PHE A 98 -8.29 0.67 -11.11
C PHE A 98 -8.91 0.80 -12.49
N THR A 99 -10.17 0.37 -12.63
CA THR A 99 -10.91 0.53 -13.89
C THR A 99 -11.85 1.74 -13.83
N SER A 100 -12.46 1.97 -12.67
CA SER A 100 -13.39 3.06 -12.42
C SER A 100 -13.61 3.17 -10.92
N ASN A 101 -14.46 4.11 -10.49
CA ASN A 101 -14.80 4.29 -9.08
C ASN A 101 -13.56 4.45 -8.21
N PHE A 102 -12.67 5.36 -8.62
CA PHE A 102 -11.44 5.62 -7.89
C PHE A 102 -11.72 6.00 -6.44
N PRO A 103 -10.88 5.55 -5.50
CA PRO A 103 -11.03 5.96 -4.10
C PRO A 103 -10.68 7.44 -3.91
N ALA A 104 -11.10 7.98 -2.77
CA ALA A 104 -10.58 9.28 -2.34
C ALA A 104 -9.09 9.16 -2.08
N ARG A 105 -8.31 10.22 -2.32
CA ARG A 105 -6.85 10.15 -2.20
C ARG A 105 -6.25 11.52 -1.89
N GLU A 106 -5.15 11.50 -1.13
CA GLU A 106 -4.19 12.62 -1.09
C GLU A 106 -2.81 12.10 -1.43
N THR A 107 -1.97 12.98 -1.96
CA THR A 107 -0.56 12.70 -2.24
C THR A 107 0.26 13.86 -1.68
N VAL A 108 1.24 13.53 -0.84
CA VAL A 108 2.09 14.55 -0.21
C VAL A 108 3.56 14.18 -0.36
N GLU A 109 4.41 15.20 -0.41
CA GLU A 109 5.85 15.02 -0.34
C GLU A 109 6.28 15.06 1.12
N VAL A 110 7.15 14.15 1.51
CA VAL A 110 7.69 14.07 2.87
C VAL A 110 9.21 14.18 2.81
N SER A 111 9.81 14.53 3.95
CA SER A 111 11.26 14.71 4.01
C SER A 111 12.00 13.40 3.76
N ARG A 112 11.46 12.27 4.23
CA ARG A 112 12.12 10.99 4.15
C ARG A 112 11.13 9.86 4.40
N LEU A 113 11.35 8.72 3.77
CA LEU A 113 10.56 7.50 3.97
C LEU A 113 11.43 6.39 4.57
N PRO A 114 10.80 5.38 5.19
CA PRO A 114 11.56 4.24 5.72
C PRO A 114 12.46 3.63 4.66
N LYS A 115 13.68 3.24 5.05
CA LYS A 115 14.69 2.65 4.17
C LYS A 115 15.03 3.53 2.97
N ASP A 116 14.75 4.84 3.06
CA ASP A 116 15.04 5.82 2.01
C ASP A 116 14.39 5.49 0.67
N VAL A 117 13.22 4.84 0.70
CA VAL A 117 12.45 4.57 -0.51
C VAL A 117 11.83 5.86 -1.05
N ASN A 118 11.25 5.79 -2.24
CA ASN A 118 10.71 6.96 -2.95
C ASN A 118 9.19 7.07 -2.86
N VAL A 119 8.50 5.97 -2.54
CA VAL A 119 7.03 5.97 -2.45
C VAL A 119 6.58 5.02 -1.35
N GLU A 120 5.55 5.46 -0.62
CA GLU A 120 4.85 4.64 0.37
C GLU A 120 3.36 4.88 0.22
N ILE A 121 2.57 3.82 0.25
CA ILE A 121 1.11 3.92 0.08
C ILE A 121 0.40 3.13 1.17
N SER A 122 -0.60 3.77 1.79
CA SER A 122 -1.51 3.11 2.72
C SER A 122 -2.94 3.27 2.21
N VAL A 123 -3.82 2.35 2.60
CA VAL A 123 -5.21 2.40 2.16
C VAL A 123 -6.16 2.03 3.28
N VAL A 124 -7.41 2.48 3.12
CA VAL A 124 -8.55 2.03 3.91
C VAL A 124 -9.52 1.39 2.92
N ALA A 125 -10.00 0.19 3.22
CA ALA A 125 -10.92 -0.55 2.36
C ALA A 125 -12.17 -0.94 3.14
N SER A 126 -13.22 -1.27 2.43
CA SER A 126 -14.50 -1.66 3.02
C SER A 126 -15.23 -2.64 2.11
N VAL A 127 -15.85 -3.63 2.72
CA VAL A 127 -16.79 -4.49 2.00
C VAL A 127 -18.19 -3.90 1.98
#